data_9d102b202b12ae1268a5c39e90dd1674
#
_entry.id   9d102b202b12ae1268a5c39e90dd1674
#
_cell.length_a   1.000
_cell.length_b   1.000
_cell.length_c   1.000
_cell.angle_alpha   90.00
_cell.angle_beta   90.00
_cell.angle_gamma   90.00
#
_symmetry.space_group_name_H-M   'P 1'
#
loop_
_entity.id
_entity.type
_entity.pdbx_description
1 polymer ?
#
loop_
_entity_poly.entity_id
_entity_poly.type
_entity_poly.pdbx_seq_one_letter_code
_entity_poly.pdbx_strand_id
1 'polypeptide(L)'
;MKVGMPQLFEYSNLEDNFKLAKKLDLEFIEFNLNFDSCRQALSSGQIKDLAKQYKTEITLHFYDEADLGSYPEVVMAYLMLLDKYASLGAGFVKQMNIHLIPGPVVTISGIKHYVYEKEYDSYIKRLIANLKQAEAICRKYGINMVIENTDNIPTYCKQTYKDLYAAGFRFCYDIGHDYLSKYIVKDVLSDITLPFDEFHIHDAKNKTICHLALSTGVLDIKEYKTLAEINNAYVVLEVKQESDLIKSVPYFKSL
;
A
#
# COMPACT_ATOMS: atom_id res chain seq x y z
N MET A 1 6.53 -12.68 9.78
CA MET A 1 5.61 -11.52 9.69
C MET A 1 6.10 -10.42 10.62
N LYS A 2 6.10 -9.17 10.19
CA LYS A 2 6.35 -7.99 11.03
C LYS A 2 5.08 -7.15 11.11
N VAL A 3 4.85 -6.51 12.26
CA VAL A 3 3.66 -5.69 12.47
C VAL A 3 4.03 -4.23 12.69
N GLY A 4 3.39 -3.34 11.98
CA GLY A 4 3.62 -1.90 12.02
C GLY A 4 2.33 -1.08 11.98
N MET A 5 2.49 0.22 11.82
CA MET A 5 1.39 1.18 11.77
C MET A 5 1.59 2.20 10.64
N PRO A 6 0.53 2.84 10.15
CA PRO A 6 0.68 3.97 9.25
C PRO A 6 1.14 5.21 10.03
N GLN A 7 1.71 6.19 9.32
CA GLN A 7 1.83 7.54 9.85
C GLN A 7 0.44 8.09 10.20
N LEU A 8 0.25 8.54 11.45
CA LEU A 8 -1.02 9.12 11.88
C LEU A 8 -1.10 10.60 11.48
N PHE A 9 -2.17 10.95 10.78
CA PHE A 9 -2.42 12.32 10.31
C PHE A 9 -2.64 13.31 11.45
N GLU A 10 -3.18 12.84 12.59
CA GLU A 10 -3.48 13.68 13.75
C GLU A 10 -2.23 14.19 14.49
N TYR A 11 -1.05 13.61 14.23
CA TYR A 11 0.19 14.03 14.87
C TYR A 11 0.87 15.17 14.12
N SER A 12 1.00 16.32 14.78
CA SER A 12 1.76 17.47 14.26
C SER A 12 3.28 17.28 14.39
N ASN A 13 3.74 16.44 15.34
CA ASN A 13 5.14 16.08 15.52
C ASN A 13 5.37 14.65 15.03
N LEU A 14 6.23 14.50 14.04
CA LEU A 14 6.52 13.21 13.42
C LEU A 14 7.10 12.18 14.42
N GLU A 15 7.87 12.64 15.43
CA GLU A 15 8.45 11.77 16.46
C GLU A 15 7.36 11.05 17.30
N ASP A 16 6.15 11.60 17.40
CA ASP A 16 5.08 10.99 18.20
C ASP A 16 4.59 9.68 17.58
N ASN A 17 4.72 9.50 16.24
CA ASN A 17 4.51 8.20 15.60
C ASN A 17 5.52 7.14 16.11
N PHE A 18 6.79 7.50 16.27
CA PHE A 18 7.82 6.59 16.77
C PHE A 18 7.59 6.23 18.24
N LYS A 19 7.19 7.21 19.06
CA LYS A 19 6.82 6.97 20.48
C LYS A 19 5.65 6.01 20.59
N LEU A 20 4.62 6.21 19.75
CA LEU A 20 3.46 5.33 19.73
C LEU A 20 3.82 3.93 19.25
N ALA A 21 4.55 3.78 18.16
CA ALA A 21 5.01 2.49 17.67
C ALA A 21 5.79 1.73 18.76
N LYS A 22 6.70 2.42 19.47
CA LYS A 22 7.44 1.86 20.59
C LYS A 22 6.55 1.45 21.75
N LYS A 23 5.57 2.29 22.12
CA LYS A 23 4.59 2.00 23.19
C LYS A 23 3.75 0.76 22.89
N LEU A 24 3.38 0.56 21.61
CA LEU A 24 2.55 -0.54 21.16
C LEU A 24 3.37 -1.80 20.76
N ASP A 25 4.70 -1.73 20.90
CA ASP A 25 5.62 -2.81 20.49
C ASP A 25 5.38 -3.21 19.03
N LEU A 26 5.44 -2.20 18.15
CA LEU A 26 5.38 -2.33 16.70
C LEU A 26 6.78 -2.21 16.10
N GLU A 27 7.04 -2.96 15.02
CA GLU A 27 8.37 -3.15 14.47
C GLU A 27 8.72 -2.11 13.40
N PHE A 28 7.70 -1.54 12.73
CA PHE A 28 7.91 -0.56 11.67
C PHE A 28 6.80 0.50 11.60
N ILE A 29 7.08 1.57 10.85
CA ILE A 29 6.10 2.61 10.51
C ILE A 29 6.12 2.78 8.99
N GLU A 30 4.94 2.80 8.38
CA GLU A 30 4.75 3.21 7.01
C GLU A 30 4.49 4.72 6.96
N PHE A 31 5.42 5.46 6.33
CA PHE A 31 5.28 6.89 6.09
C PHE A 31 4.68 7.16 4.72
N ASN A 32 3.71 8.08 4.67
CA ASN A 32 2.99 8.39 3.44
C ASN A 32 3.53 9.66 2.77
N LEU A 33 4.01 9.52 1.53
CA LEU A 33 4.59 10.61 0.74
C LEU A 33 3.55 11.64 0.23
N ASN A 34 2.26 11.42 0.44
CA ASN A 34 1.25 12.46 0.21
C ASN A 34 1.39 13.61 1.22
N PHE A 35 1.92 13.35 2.42
CA PHE A 35 2.12 14.37 3.43
C PHE A 35 3.39 15.17 3.20
N ASP A 36 3.25 16.50 3.14
CA ASP A 36 4.41 17.39 2.98
C ASP A 36 5.40 17.27 4.14
N SER A 37 4.88 17.10 5.36
CA SER A 37 5.70 16.84 6.56
C SER A 37 6.58 15.59 6.42
N CYS A 38 6.05 14.52 5.82
CA CYS A 38 6.81 13.30 5.55
C CYS A 38 7.94 13.58 4.53
N ARG A 39 7.63 14.24 3.41
CA ARG A 39 8.62 14.57 2.37
C ARG A 39 9.75 15.47 2.90
N GLN A 40 9.41 16.47 3.72
CA GLN A 40 10.38 17.35 4.36
C GLN A 40 11.27 16.59 5.36
N ALA A 41 10.66 15.75 6.21
CA ALA A 41 11.39 14.95 7.19
C ALA A 41 12.30 13.89 6.55
N LEU A 42 11.86 13.30 5.43
CA LEU A 42 12.70 12.40 4.64
C LEU A 42 13.89 13.15 4.02
N SER A 43 13.62 14.33 3.44
CA SER A 43 14.65 15.16 2.78
C SER A 43 15.68 15.73 3.75
N SER A 44 15.29 16.06 4.99
CA SER A 44 16.17 16.55 6.05
C SER A 44 16.97 15.45 6.75
N GLY A 45 16.61 14.18 6.54
CA GLY A 45 17.17 13.03 7.26
C GLY A 45 16.52 12.74 8.61
N GLN A 46 15.52 13.51 9.04
CA GLN A 46 14.86 13.35 10.34
C GLN A 46 14.25 11.95 10.52
N ILE A 47 13.58 11.39 9.49
CA ILE A 47 13.03 10.02 9.56
C ILE A 47 14.13 9.00 9.81
N LYS A 48 15.27 9.13 9.13
CA LYS A 48 16.43 8.23 9.30
C LYS A 48 17.00 8.29 10.72
N ASP A 49 17.14 9.47 11.28
CA ASP A 49 17.68 9.67 12.62
C ASP A 49 16.73 9.10 13.69
N LEU A 50 15.43 9.38 13.58
CA LEU A 50 14.40 8.82 14.46
C LEU A 50 14.30 7.29 14.32
N ALA A 51 14.32 6.74 13.11
CA ALA A 51 14.33 5.30 12.88
C ALA A 51 15.52 4.61 13.59
N LYS A 52 16.70 5.20 13.53
CA LYS A 52 17.88 4.72 14.26
C LYS A 52 17.72 4.85 15.78
N GLN A 53 17.24 5.99 16.26
CA GLN A 53 17.02 6.27 17.69
C GLN A 53 16.03 5.28 18.32
N TYR A 54 14.90 5.04 17.67
CA TYR A 54 13.82 4.17 18.16
C TYR A 54 14.00 2.71 17.76
N LYS A 55 14.98 2.38 16.90
CA LYS A 55 15.22 1.06 16.31
C LYS A 55 13.96 0.53 15.59
N THR A 56 13.30 1.40 14.83
CA THR A 56 12.07 1.13 14.10
C THR A 56 12.38 1.06 12.61
N GLU A 57 11.91 0.02 11.92
CA GLU A 57 12.02 -0.05 10.46
C GLU A 57 11.07 0.93 9.78
N ILE A 58 11.37 1.28 8.54
CA ILE A 58 10.57 2.23 7.75
C ILE A 58 10.16 1.59 6.43
N THR A 59 8.88 1.69 6.12
CA THR A 59 8.34 1.53 4.77
C THR A 59 7.78 2.87 4.29
N LEU A 60 7.58 3.02 2.99
CA LEU A 60 7.03 4.22 2.40
C LEU A 60 5.82 3.87 1.54
N HIS A 61 4.76 4.64 1.70
CA HIS A 61 3.63 4.67 0.79
C HIS A 61 3.85 5.79 -0.22
N PHE A 62 3.85 5.45 -1.52
CA PHE A 62 4.03 6.42 -2.59
C PHE A 62 2.76 7.27 -2.77
N TYR A 63 2.75 8.18 -3.73
CA TYR A 63 1.58 9.02 -4.00
C TYR A 63 0.36 8.18 -4.40
N ASP A 64 -0.76 8.40 -3.72
CA ASP A 64 -2.01 7.64 -3.94
C ASP A 64 -2.51 7.72 -5.39
N GLU A 65 -2.25 8.86 -6.06
CA GLU A 65 -2.71 9.13 -7.43
C GLU A 65 -1.69 8.77 -8.52
N ALA A 66 -0.59 8.08 -8.16
CA ALA A 66 0.48 7.77 -9.11
C ALA A 66 0.05 6.69 -10.11
N ASP A 67 -0.62 7.09 -11.16
CA ASP A 67 -1.06 6.20 -12.24
C ASP A 67 0.10 5.80 -13.16
N LEU A 68 0.74 4.68 -12.86
CA LEU A 68 1.80 4.10 -13.70
C LEU A 68 1.27 3.41 -14.96
N GLY A 69 -0.05 3.25 -15.10
CA GLY A 69 -0.70 2.83 -16.36
C GLY A 69 -0.88 3.97 -17.35
N SER A 70 -0.62 5.22 -16.95
CA SER A 70 -0.82 6.42 -17.75
C SER A 70 0.19 6.56 -18.90
N TYR A 71 0.11 7.68 -19.60
CA TYR A 71 0.99 8.00 -20.73
C TYR A 71 2.41 8.34 -20.27
N PRO A 72 3.43 8.12 -21.14
CA PRO A 72 4.85 8.27 -20.77
C PRO A 72 5.20 9.61 -20.13
N GLU A 73 4.59 10.70 -20.59
CA GLU A 73 4.86 12.07 -20.09
C GLU A 73 4.42 12.24 -18.63
N VAL A 74 3.29 11.64 -18.24
CA VAL A 74 2.78 11.65 -16.86
C VAL A 74 3.59 10.72 -15.98
N VAL A 75 3.84 9.51 -16.47
CA VAL A 75 4.59 8.49 -15.73
C VAL A 75 6.02 8.93 -15.46
N MET A 76 6.66 9.64 -16.41
CA MET A 76 8.02 10.15 -16.21
C MET A 76 8.12 11.04 -14.96
N ALA A 77 7.12 11.88 -14.70
CA ALA A 77 7.11 12.72 -13.51
C ALA A 77 7.03 11.88 -12.22
N TYR A 78 6.20 10.82 -12.20
CA TYR A 78 6.12 9.91 -11.07
C TYR A 78 7.41 9.10 -10.88
N LEU A 79 8.04 8.62 -11.96
CA LEU A 79 9.32 7.91 -11.86
C LEU A 79 10.45 8.81 -11.35
N MET A 80 10.48 10.09 -11.74
CA MET A 80 11.43 11.07 -11.19
C MET A 80 11.21 11.30 -9.69
N LEU A 81 9.97 11.41 -9.24
CA LEU A 81 9.64 11.53 -7.82
C LEU A 81 10.00 10.25 -7.05
N LEU A 82 9.75 9.08 -7.65
CA LEU A 82 10.11 7.78 -7.06
C LEU A 82 11.64 7.66 -6.89
N ASP A 83 12.43 7.98 -7.92
CA ASP A 83 13.91 7.97 -7.84
C ASP A 83 14.43 8.92 -6.75
N LYS A 84 13.84 10.13 -6.67
CA LYS A 84 14.17 11.10 -5.62
C LYS A 84 13.95 10.51 -4.23
N TYR A 85 12.74 10.02 -3.93
CA TYR A 85 12.42 9.56 -2.57
C TYR A 85 13.03 8.22 -2.24
N ALA A 86 13.18 7.32 -3.21
CA ALA A 86 13.93 6.08 -3.03
C ALA A 86 15.42 6.36 -2.72
N SER A 87 16.04 7.34 -3.39
CA SER A 87 17.41 7.73 -3.10
C SER A 87 17.59 8.29 -1.69
N LEU A 88 16.63 9.08 -1.21
CA LEU A 88 16.63 9.60 0.17
C LEU A 88 16.42 8.49 1.20
N GLY A 89 15.66 7.44 0.84
CA GLY A 89 15.40 6.26 1.67
C GLY A 89 16.52 5.21 1.67
N ALA A 90 17.55 5.38 0.82
CA ALA A 90 18.58 4.37 0.62
C ALA A 90 19.24 3.91 1.93
N GLY A 91 19.30 2.59 2.11
CA GLY A 91 19.95 1.93 3.24
C GLY A 91 19.13 1.84 4.53
N PHE A 92 17.93 2.48 4.62
CA PHE A 92 17.09 2.37 5.82
C PHE A 92 15.60 2.09 5.50
N VAL A 93 15.07 2.54 4.38
CA VAL A 93 13.73 2.17 3.91
C VAL A 93 13.75 0.74 3.38
N LYS A 94 12.77 -0.07 3.76
CA LYS A 94 12.69 -1.49 3.40
C LYS A 94 11.80 -1.72 2.19
N GLN A 95 10.70 -1.00 2.09
CA GLN A 95 9.65 -1.24 1.11
C GLN A 95 9.01 0.06 0.64
N MET A 96 8.56 0.06 -0.61
CA MET A 96 7.79 1.12 -1.25
C MET A 96 6.49 0.54 -1.75
N ASN A 97 5.38 0.99 -1.21
CA ASN A 97 4.04 0.63 -1.64
C ASN A 97 3.55 1.59 -2.72
N ILE A 98 2.96 1.06 -3.80
CA ILE A 98 2.44 1.83 -4.94
C ILE A 98 1.04 1.31 -5.29
N HIS A 99 0.07 2.22 -5.40
CA HIS A 99 -1.29 1.88 -5.78
C HIS A 99 -1.42 1.38 -7.23
N LEU A 100 -2.29 0.39 -7.43
CA LEU A 100 -2.80 0.04 -8.76
C LEU A 100 -4.00 0.93 -9.08
N ILE A 101 -3.81 1.91 -9.96
CA ILE A 101 -4.86 2.86 -10.36
C ILE A 101 -5.67 2.31 -11.54
N PRO A 102 -7.02 2.25 -11.42
CA PRO A 102 -7.87 1.73 -12.49
C PRO A 102 -8.05 2.68 -13.68
N GLY A 103 -7.43 3.85 -13.65
CA GLY A 103 -7.37 4.80 -14.76
C GLY A 103 -8.63 5.64 -14.97
N PRO A 104 -8.65 6.42 -16.07
CA PRO A 104 -9.69 7.40 -16.31
C PRO A 104 -11.03 6.76 -16.66
N VAL A 105 -12.10 7.47 -16.30
CA VAL A 105 -13.49 7.05 -16.51
C VAL A 105 -14.19 8.00 -17.46
N VAL A 106 -14.90 7.43 -18.46
CA VAL A 106 -15.83 8.16 -19.32
C VAL A 106 -17.26 7.74 -18.97
N THR A 107 -18.13 8.71 -18.71
CA THR A 107 -19.53 8.43 -18.41
C THR A 107 -20.39 8.60 -19.66
N ILE A 108 -21.05 7.54 -20.10
CA ILE A 108 -21.97 7.53 -21.25
C ILE A 108 -23.35 7.13 -20.75
N SER A 109 -24.34 8.00 -20.91
CA SER A 109 -25.72 7.75 -20.47
C SER A 109 -25.83 7.29 -19.00
N GLY A 110 -25.00 7.88 -18.10
CA GLY A 110 -24.98 7.54 -16.68
C GLY A 110 -24.17 6.28 -16.32
N ILE A 111 -23.64 5.56 -17.30
CA ILE A 111 -22.81 4.36 -17.10
C ILE A 111 -21.33 4.73 -17.18
N LYS A 112 -20.56 4.30 -16.18
CA LYS A 112 -19.10 4.48 -16.15
C LYS A 112 -18.41 3.44 -17.01
N HIS A 113 -17.49 3.88 -17.88
CA HIS A 113 -16.63 3.04 -18.71
C HIS A 113 -15.19 3.38 -18.43
N TYR A 114 -14.37 2.39 -18.12
CA TYR A 114 -12.95 2.58 -17.87
C TYR A 114 -12.18 2.57 -19.20
N VAL A 115 -11.34 3.58 -19.42
CA VAL A 115 -10.55 3.70 -20.65
C VAL A 115 -9.58 2.52 -20.77
N TYR A 116 -8.96 2.13 -19.65
CA TYR A 116 -7.99 1.03 -19.65
C TYR A 116 -8.63 -0.34 -19.90
N GLU A 117 -9.89 -0.55 -19.50
CA GLU A 117 -10.63 -1.76 -19.87
C GLU A 117 -10.84 -1.85 -21.39
N LYS A 118 -11.24 -0.72 -22.01
CA LYS A 118 -11.46 -0.65 -23.46
C LYS A 118 -10.18 -0.81 -24.27
N GLU A 119 -9.06 -0.33 -23.74
CA GLU A 119 -7.74 -0.34 -24.40
C GLU A 119 -6.77 -1.32 -23.73
N TYR A 120 -7.28 -2.44 -23.21
CA TYR A 120 -6.58 -3.32 -22.29
C TYR A 120 -5.20 -3.77 -22.78
N ASP A 121 -5.09 -4.22 -24.03
CA ASP A 121 -3.84 -4.76 -24.58
C ASP A 121 -2.71 -3.71 -24.64
N SER A 122 -3.04 -2.45 -24.88
CA SER A 122 -2.06 -1.36 -24.88
C SER A 122 -1.77 -0.87 -23.46
N TYR A 123 -2.79 -0.82 -22.61
CA TYR A 123 -2.67 -0.47 -21.20
C TYR A 123 -1.76 -1.42 -20.45
N ILE A 124 -2.03 -2.74 -20.51
CA ILE A 124 -1.27 -3.70 -19.72
C ILE A 124 0.22 -3.75 -20.10
N LYS A 125 0.54 -3.62 -21.38
CA LYS A 125 1.92 -3.54 -21.87
C LYS A 125 2.63 -2.31 -21.31
N ARG A 126 1.94 -1.15 -21.33
CA ARG A 126 2.45 0.11 -20.82
C ARG A 126 2.63 0.06 -19.29
N LEU A 127 1.62 -0.45 -18.56
CA LEU A 127 1.68 -0.62 -17.11
C LEU A 127 2.87 -1.50 -16.69
N ILE A 128 3.02 -2.68 -17.29
CA ILE A 128 4.13 -3.60 -16.97
C ILE A 128 5.48 -2.93 -17.25
N ALA A 129 5.63 -2.25 -18.39
CA ALA A 129 6.88 -1.57 -18.72
C ALA A 129 7.24 -0.47 -17.71
N ASN A 130 6.27 0.32 -17.28
CA ASN A 130 6.45 1.41 -16.30
C ASN A 130 6.72 0.87 -14.89
N LEU A 131 5.99 -0.17 -14.46
CA LEU A 131 6.21 -0.84 -13.17
C LEU A 131 7.60 -1.50 -13.11
N LYS A 132 8.11 -2.06 -14.22
CA LYS A 132 9.49 -2.57 -14.27
C LYS A 132 10.53 -1.47 -14.12
N GLN A 133 10.28 -0.27 -14.63
CA GLN A 133 11.16 0.88 -14.39
C GLN A 133 11.08 1.32 -12.91
N ALA A 134 9.88 1.39 -12.34
CA ALA A 134 9.69 1.71 -10.92
C ALA A 134 10.39 0.69 -10.00
N GLU A 135 10.23 -0.61 -10.28
CA GLU A 135 10.92 -1.68 -9.56
C GLU A 135 12.45 -1.57 -9.66
N ALA A 136 12.98 -1.26 -10.84
CA ALA A 136 14.41 -1.06 -11.04
C ALA A 136 14.95 0.15 -10.26
N ILE A 137 14.18 1.23 -10.18
CA ILE A 137 14.49 2.41 -9.36
C ILE A 137 14.55 2.00 -7.88
N CYS A 138 13.52 1.38 -7.35
CA CYS A 138 13.49 0.95 -5.94
C CYS A 138 14.67 0.00 -5.63
N ARG A 139 14.90 -1.00 -6.45
CA ARG A 139 16.00 -1.97 -6.30
C ARG A 139 17.39 -1.34 -6.33
N LYS A 140 17.62 -0.30 -7.14
CA LYS A 140 18.87 0.49 -7.18
C LYS A 140 19.26 1.01 -5.78
N TYR A 141 18.28 1.29 -4.94
CA TYR A 141 18.49 1.80 -3.57
C TYR A 141 18.26 0.76 -2.47
N GLY A 142 18.07 -0.52 -2.85
CA GLY A 142 17.87 -1.62 -1.90
C GLY A 142 16.48 -1.64 -1.27
N ILE A 143 15.47 -1.08 -1.96
CA ILE A 143 14.08 -1.00 -1.52
C ILE A 143 13.26 -2.01 -2.32
N ASN A 144 12.43 -2.80 -1.66
CA ASN A 144 11.43 -3.65 -2.31
C ASN A 144 10.24 -2.80 -2.77
N MET A 145 9.61 -3.19 -3.86
CA MET A 145 8.39 -2.54 -4.34
C MET A 145 7.22 -3.52 -4.28
N VAL A 146 6.08 -3.06 -3.79
CA VAL A 146 4.81 -3.79 -3.80
C VAL A 146 3.71 -2.98 -4.48
N ILE A 147 2.73 -3.68 -5.02
CA ILE A 147 1.58 -3.07 -5.72
C ILE A 147 0.33 -3.33 -4.89
N GLU A 148 -0.33 -2.27 -4.45
CA GLU A 148 -1.52 -2.30 -3.62
C GLU A 148 -2.81 -2.19 -4.42
N ASN A 149 -3.85 -2.90 -3.97
CA ASN A 149 -5.21 -2.73 -4.45
C ASN A 149 -5.87 -1.52 -3.78
N THR A 150 -6.42 -0.63 -4.59
CA THR A 150 -7.26 0.48 -4.11
C THR A 150 -8.72 0.06 -3.95
N ASP A 151 -9.54 0.93 -3.37
CA ASP A 151 -10.97 0.72 -3.26
C ASP A 151 -11.70 0.88 -4.61
N ASN A 152 -12.89 0.29 -4.71
CA ASN A 152 -13.78 0.41 -5.87
C ASN A 152 -13.13 0.08 -7.23
N ILE A 153 -12.14 -0.81 -7.24
CA ILE A 153 -11.52 -1.26 -8.50
C ILE A 153 -12.54 -2.04 -9.36
N PRO A 154 -12.53 -1.84 -10.69
CA PRO A 154 -13.45 -2.53 -11.60
C PRO A 154 -13.03 -3.98 -11.87
N THR A 155 -13.98 -4.76 -12.39
CA THR A 155 -13.81 -6.21 -12.61
C THR A 155 -12.65 -6.55 -13.55
N TYR A 156 -12.31 -5.69 -14.52
CA TYR A 156 -11.21 -5.95 -15.44
C TYR A 156 -9.84 -6.01 -14.71
N CYS A 157 -9.73 -5.41 -13.52
CA CYS A 157 -8.52 -5.50 -12.69
C CYS A 157 -8.20 -6.94 -12.27
N LYS A 158 -9.15 -7.88 -12.29
CA LYS A 158 -8.86 -9.31 -12.10
C LYS A 158 -7.82 -9.81 -13.10
N GLN A 159 -8.00 -9.45 -14.38
CA GLN A 159 -7.03 -9.82 -15.42
C GLN A 159 -5.72 -9.06 -15.23
N THR A 160 -5.78 -7.78 -14.83
CA THR A 160 -4.56 -6.99 -14.54
C THR A 160 -3.71 -7.66 -13.44
N TYR A 161 -4.30 -8.14 -12.34
CA TYR A 161 -3.55 -8.88 -11.31
C TYR A 161 -2.90 -10.16 -11.85
N LYS A 162 -3.61 -10.92 -12.68
CA LYS A 162 -3.06 -12.14 -13.31
C LYS A 162 -1.86 -11.82 -14.20
N ASP A 163 -1.95 -10.76 -15.00
CA ASP A 163 -0.87 -10.34 -15.90
C ASP A 163 0.33 -9.77 -15.12
N LEU A 164 0.09 -9.01 -14.06
CA LEU A 164 1.15 -8.53 -13.17
C LEU A 164 1.84 -9.68 -12.42
N TYR A 165 1.08 -10.67 -11.95
CA TYR A 165 1.64 -11.89 -11.38
C TYR A 165 2.51 -12.64 -12.37
N ALA A 166 2.04 -12.84 -13.61
CA ALA A 166 2.81 -13.49 -14.67
C ALA A 166 4.08 -12.71 -15.03
N ALA A 167 4.07 -11.37 -14.85
CA ALA A 167 5.24 -10.52 -15.03
C ALA A 167 6.20 -10.52 -13.82
N GLY A 168 5.86 -11.22 -12.72
CA GLY A 168 6.71 -11.45 -11.55
C GLY A 168 6.67 -10.34 -10.50
N PHE A 169 5.62 -9.52 -10.45
CA PHE A 169 5.47 -8.49 -9.43
C PHE A 169 5.04 -9.05 -8.07
N ARG A 170 5.31 -8.27 -7.01
CA ARG A 170 4.93 -8.53 -5.63
C ARG A 170 3.81 -7.57 -5.23
N PHE A 171 2.98 -7.97 -4.25
CA PHE A 171 1.76 -7.24 -3.94
C PHE A 171 1.66 -6.85 -2.47
N CYS A 172 0.97 -5.74 -2.22
CA CYS A 172 0.35 -5.39 -0.96
C CYS A 172 -1.15 -5.73 -1.05
N TYR A 173 -1.69 -6.39 -0.03
CA TYR A 173 -3.12 -6.70 0.03
C TYR A 173 -3.81 -5.82 1.05
N ASP A 174 -4.53 -4.79 0.59
CA ASP A 174 -5.46 -4.04 1.41
C ASP A 174 -6.81 -4.78 1.45
N ILE A 175 -7.12 -5.34 2.61
CA ILE A 175 -8.30 -6.19 2.81
C ILE A 175 -9.60 -5.40 2.87
N GLY A 176 -9.56 -4.16 3.37
CA GLY A 176 -10.73 -3.30 3.44
C GLY A 176 -11.06 -2.69 2.09
N HIS A 177 -10.07 -2.27 1.31
CA HIS A 177 -10.27 -1.84 -0.08
C HIS A 177 -10.83 -2.98 -0.95
N ASP A 178 -10.37 -4.21 -0.76
CA ASP A 178 -10.93 -5.35 -1.48
C ASP A 178 -12.38 -5.64 -1.10
N TYR A 179 -12.73 -5.51 0.18
CA TYR A 179 -14.13 -5.59 0.63
C TYR A 179 -15.01 -4.53 -0.06
N LEU A 180 -14.54 -3.27 -0.15
CA LEU A 180 -15.25 -2.20 -0.87
C LEU A 180 -15.34 -2.50 -2.37
N SER A 181 -14.35 -3.17 -2.93
CA SER A 181 -14.28 -3.63 -4.32
C SER A 181 -15.04 -4.94 -4.58
N LYS A 182 -15.82 -5.43 -3.63
CA LYS A 182 -16.57 -6.69 -3.72
C LYS A 182 -15.69 -7.92 -3.93
N TYR A 183 -14.52 -7.92 -3.27
CA TYR A 183 -13.56 -9.02 -3.23
C TYR A 183 -12.92 -9.37 -4.59
N ILE A 184 -12.57 -8.35 -5.39
CA ILE A 184 -11.89 -8.53 -6.68
C ILE A 184 -10.56 -9.28 -6.52
N VAL A 185 -9.73 -8.93 -5.51
CA VAL A 185 -8.45 -9.61 -5.25
C VAL A 185 -8.70 -11.01 -4.69
N LYS A 186 -9.63 -11.16 -3.74
CA LYS A 186 -10.00 -12.48 -3.17
C LYS A 186 -10.48 -13.45 -4.27
N ASP A 187 -11.22 -12.97 -5.24
CA ASP A 187 -11.63 -13.77 -6.40
C ASP A 187 -10.42 -14.22 -7.25
N VAL A 188 -9.40 -13.36 -7.42
CA VAL A 188 -8.17 -13.74 -8.13
C VAL A 188 -7.43 -14.85 -7.37
N LEU A 189 -7.43 -14.80 -6.02
CA LEU A 189 -6.79 -15.82 -5.17
C LEU A 189 -7.43 -17.20 -5.28
N SER A 190 -8.67 -17.30 -5.78
CA SER A 190 -9.29 -18.60 -6.08
C SER A 190 -8.63 -19.31 -7.27
N ASP A 191 -7.99 -18.55 -8.16
CA ASP A 191 -7.39 -19.05 -9.40
C ASP A 191 -5.86 -19.19 -9.31
N ILE A 192 -5.20 -18.26 -8.61
CA ILE A 192 -3.75 -18.17 -8.52
C ILE A 192 -3.31 -17.75 -7.11
N THR A 193 -2.10 -18.12 -6.72
CA THR A 193 -1.49 -17.68 -5.47
C THR A 193 -0.66 -16.44 -5.72
N LEU A 194 -1.17 -15.26 -5.32
CA LEU A 194 -0.41 -14.01 -5.40
C LEU A 194 0.66 -13.95 -4.30
N PRO A 195 1.88 -13.48 -4.63
CA PRO A 195 2.94 -13.31 -3.65
C PRO A 195 2.78 -11.97 -2.92
N PHE A 196 2.32 -12.01 -1.68
CA PHE A 196 2.16 -10.82 -0.86
C PHE A 196 3.39 -10.58 0.02
N ASP A 197 4.00 -9.41 -0.09
CA ASP A 197 5.06 -8.95 0.80
C ASP A 197 4.54 -7.97 1.86
N GLU A 198 3.32 -7.46 1.66
CA GLU A 198 2.67 -6.54 2.58
C GLU A 198 1.16 -6.77 2.65
N PHE A 199 0.60 -6.45 3.81
CA PHE A 199 -0.84 -6.39 4.05
C PHE A 199 -1.19 -5.08 4.73
N HIS A 200 -2.24 -4.41 4.25
CA HIS A 200 -2.93 -3.36 4.98
C HIS A 200 -4.16 -3.97 5.63
N ILE A 201 -4.16 -3.99 6.97
CA ILE A 201 -5.21 -4.63 7.76
C ILE A 201 -5.93 -3.57 8.59
N HIS A 202 -7.19 -3.39 8.27
CA HIS A 202 -8.16 -2.58 9.00
C HIS A 202 -9.53 -3.21 8.85
N ASP A 203 -10.48 -2.86 9.72
CA ASP A 203 -11.84 -3.37 9.57
C ASP A 203 -12.69 -2.47 8.66
N ALA A 204 -13.79 -3.03 8.15
CA ALA A 204 -14.67 -2.34 7.23
C ALA A 204 -16.13 -2.76 7.45
N LYS A 205 -17.08 -1.93 7.01
CA LYS A 205 -18.52 -2.24 7.08
C LYS A 205 -19.32 -1.54 6.01
N ASN A 206 -20.53 -2.06 5.76
CA ASN A 206 -21.53 -1.46 4.88
C ASN A 206 -21.07 -1.23 3.43
N LYS A 207 -19.94 -1.85 3.01
CA LYS A 207 -19.33 -1.69 1.67
C LYS A 207 -19.01 -0.23 1.30
N THR A 208 -18.86 0.65 2.28
CA THR A 208 -18.61 2.09 2.09
C THR A 208 -17.69 2.70 3.14
N ILE A 209 -17.41 1.98 4.23
CA ILE A 209 -16.62 2.48 5.36
C ILE A 209 -15.48 1.51 5.61
N CYS A 210 -14.26 2.01 5.59
CA CYS A 210 -13.02 1.29 5.85
C CYS A 210 -12.15 2.03 6.88
N HIS A 211 -10.94 1.54 7.13
CA HIS A 211 -9.99 2.01 8.15
C HIS A 211 -10.55 2.05 9.57
N LEU A 212 -11.49 1.15 9.87
CA LEU A 212 -12.07 1.01 11.21
C LEU A 212 -11.11 0.26 12.14
N ALA A 213 -11.27 0.51 13.45
CA ALA A 213 -10.63 -0.30 14.47
C ALA A 213 -10.98 -1.78 14.28
N LEU A 214 -10.02 -2.67 14.48
CA LEU A 214 -10.23 -4.11 14.35
C LEU A 214 -11.32 -4.59 15.32
N SER A 215 -12.10 -5.57 14.91
CA SER A 215 -13.27 -6.12 15.62
C SER A 215 -14.50 -5.20 15.66
N THR A 216 -14.53 -4.12 14.92
CA THR A 216 -15.70 -3.21 14.89
C THR A 216 -16.48 -3.23 13.57
N GLY A 217 -15.97 -3.96 12.58
CA GLY A 217 -16.57 -4.16 11.28
C GLY A 217 -17.02 -5.61 11.04
N VAL A 218 -16.83 -6.09 9.82
CA VAL A 218 -17.34 -7.40 9.37
C VAL A 218 -16.25 -8.32 8.79
N LEU A 219 -14.98 -7.90 8.77
CA LEU A 219 -13.91 -8.68 8.15
C LEU A 219 -13.39 -9.76 9.11
N ASP A 220 -13.09 -10.94 8.56
CA ASP A 220 -12.40 -11.99 9.31
C ASP A 220 -10.90 -11.70 9.40
N ILE A 221 -10.52 -10.87 10.36
CA ILE A 221 -9.12 -10.43 10.57
C ILE A 221 -8.18 -11.62 10.78
N LYS A 222 -8.67 -12.72 11.38
CA LYS A 222 -7.88 -13.93 11.62
C LYS A 222 -7.49 -14.63 10.31
N GLU A 223 -8.40 -14.70 9.34
CA GLU A 223 -8.11 -15.22 8.00
C GLU A 223 -6.91 -14.49 7.38
N TYR A 224 -6.96 -13.16 7.38
CA TYR A 224 -5.93 -12.32 6.76
C TYR A 224 -4.62 -12.30 7.55
N LYS A 225 -4.67 -12.36 8.88
CA LYS A 225 -3.46 -12.55 9.71
C LYS A 225 -2.76 -13.85 9.35
N THR A 226 -3.51 -14.96 9.24
CA THR A 226 -2.95 -16.27 8.85
C THR A 226 -2.29 -16.19 7.46
N LEU A 227 -2.93 -15.51 6.52
CA LEU A 227 -2.38 -15.33 5.18
C LEU A 227 -1.08 -14.50 5.21
N ALA A 228 -1.03 -13.46 6.01
CA ALA A 228 0.18 -12.64 6.20
C ALA A 228 1.33 -13.43 6.86
N GLU A 229 1.01 -14.32 7.81
CA GLU A 229 1.99 -15.21 8.44
C GLU A 229 2.59 -16.21 7.44
N ILE A 230 1.75 -16.84 6.61
CA ILE A 230 2.19 -17.77 5.56
C ILE A 230 3.16 -17.09 4.58
N ASN A 231 2.90 -15.82 4.23
CA ASN A 231 3.73 -15.04 3.32
C ASN A 231 4.96 -14.40 4.02
N ASN A 232 5.06 -14.48 5.35
CA ASN A 232 6.06 -13.76 6.14
C ASN A 232 6.11 -12.26 5.81
N ALA A 233 4.95 -11.66 5.59
CA ALA A 233 4.77 -10.30 5.09
C ALA A 233 4.95 -9.22 6.17
N TYR A 234 5.11 -7.99 5.73
CA TYR A 234 4.86 -6.80 6.56
C TYR A 234 3.35 -6.62 6.72
N VAL A 235 2.90 -6.22 7.92
CA VAL A 235 1.48 -5.93 8.20
C VAL A 235 1.36 -4.53 8.75
N VAL A 236 0.80 -3.63 7.97
CA VAL A 236 0.37 -2.31 8.44
C VAL A 236 -1.02 -2.44 9.04
N LEU A 237 -1.15 -2.21 10.36
CA LEU A 237 -2.47 -2.05 10.96
C LEU A 237 -2.98 -0.66 10.59
N GLU A 238 -3.66 -0.57 9.44
CA GLU A 238 -3.96 0.71 8.79
C GLU A 238 -5.19 1.42 9.38
N VAL A 239 -5.14 1.57 10.72
CA VAL A 239 -6.12 2.30 11.52
C VAL A 239 -5.62 3.73 11.71
N LYS A 240 -6.37 4.72 11.23
CA LYS A 240 -5.90 6.11 11.04
C LYS A 240 -5.95 6.99 12.31
N GLN A 241 -6.39 6.45 13.47
CA GLN A 241 -6.47 7.20 14.75
C GLN A 241 -5.77 6.47 15.89
N GLU A 242 -5.06 7.21 16.76
CA GLU A 242 -4.34 6.64 17.90
C GLU A 242 -5.24 5.81 18.81
N SER A 243 -6.41 6.37 19.17
CA SER A 243 -7.35 5.71 20.09
C SER A 243 -7.83 4.34 19.59
N ASP A 244 -7.96 4.19 18.29
CA ASP A 244 -8.42 2.96 17.65
C ASP A 244 -7.27 2.00 17.37
N LEU A 245 -6.09 2.53 17.07
CA LEU A 245 -4.88 1.71 16.92
C LEU A 245 -4.48 1.07 18.26
N ILE A 246 -4.58 1.82 19.39
CA ILE A 246 -4.34 1.28 20.74
C ILE A 246 -5.26 0.09 21.08
N LYS A 247 -6.49 0.07 20.58
CA LYS A 247 -7.42 -1.06 20.75
C LYS A 247 -7.12 -2.21 19.77
N SER A 248 -6.75 -1.87 18.53
CA SER A 248 -6.55 -2.82 17.44
C SER A 248 -5.31 -3.68 17.61
N VAL A 249 -4.19 -3.11 18.11
CA VAL A 249 -2.92 -3.85 18.27
C VAL A 249 -3.05 -5.04 19.23
N PRO A 250 -3.58 -4.91 20.46
CA PRO A 250 -3.77 -6.05 21.35
C PRO A 250 -4.72 -7.12 20.75
N TYR A 251 -5.79 -6.68 20.11
CA TYR A 251 -6.72 -7.58 19.44
C TYR A 251 -6.00 -8.39 18.34
N PHE A 252 -5.26 -7.73 17.43
CA PHE A 252 -4.51 -8.42 16.38
C PHE A 252 -3.48 -9.39 16.93
N LYS A 253 -2.76 -9.02 18.01
CA LYS A 253 -1.78 -9.90 18.66
C LYS A 253 -2.43 -11.11 19.33
N SER A 254 -3.70 -11.02 19.72
CA SER A 254 -4.42 -12.11 20.41
C SER A 254 -5.03 -13.16 19.47
N LEU A 255 -5.15 -12.89 18.18
CA LEU A 255 -5.64 -13.81 17.17
C LEU A 255 -4.60 -14.91 16.85
#